data_8ccaf98c80e9456b1a3a81ece7683ef0
#
_entry.id   8ccaf98c80e9456b1a3a81ece7683ef0
#
_cell.length_a   1.000
_cell.length_b   1.000
_cell.length_c   1.000
_cell.angle_alpha   90.00
_cell.angle_beta   90.00
_cell.angle_gamma   90.00
#
_symmetry.space_group_name_H-M   'P 1'
#
loop_
_entity.id
_entity.type
_entity.pdbx_description
1 polymer ?
#
loop_
_entity_poly.entity_id
_entity_poly.type
_entity_poly.pdbx_seq_one_letter_code
_entity_poly.pdbx_strand_id
1 'polypeptide(L)'
;MDVAESLGQLALFADLSPSQLEAIAHSHDEDVFAPGERVLRRGLSGGNFYVILEGEAGVEIDGEERHRLVRGEFFGEISALTGEPPTADVVAVTMLRCLVIPAAQLEKLLLERPQFMLRMLRMEARRLQGTLDWRP
;
A
#
# COMPACT_ATOMS: atom_id res chain seq x y z
N MET A 1 -10.81 0.93 17.46
CA MET A 1 -9.73 -0.04 17.17
C MET A 1 -8.46 0.73 16.91
N ASP A 2 -7.36 0.42 17.58
CA ASP A 2 -6.09 1.11 17.34
C ASP A 2 -5.42 0.60 16.05
N VAL A 3 -4.33 1.26 15.64
CA VAL A 3 -3.65 0.92 14.38
C VAL A 3 -3.11 -0.52 14.40
N ALA A 4 -2.50 -0.95 15.50
CA ALA A 4 -1.96 -2.30 15.60
C ALA A 4 -3.05 -3.36 15.44
N GLU A 5 -4.21 -3.16 16.08
CA GLU A 5 -5.35 -4.06 15.94
C GLU A 5 -5.87 -4.08 14.50
N SER A 6 -5.94 -2.91 13.87
CA SER A 6 -6.35 -2.81 12.46
C SER A 6 -5.40 -3.58 11.55
N LEU A 7 -4.08 -3.44 11.75
CA LEU A 7 -3.08 -4.17 10.96
C LEU A 7 -3.23 -5.68 11.13
N GLY A 8 -3.51 -6.13 12.35
CA GLY A 8 -3.65 -7.56 12.64
C GLY A 8 -4.82 -8.22 11.90
N GLN A 9 -5.77 -7.44 11.41
CA GLN A 9 -6.90 -7.94 10.63
C GLN A 9 -6.59 -8.05 9.14
N LEU A 10 -5.48 -7.50 8.70
CA LEU A 10 -5.12 -7.47 7.27
C LEU A 10 -4.25 -8.66 6.90
N ALA A 11 -4.55 -9.27 5.75
CA ALA A 11 -3.81 -10.44 5.27
C ALA A 11 -2.31 -10.18 5.15
N LEU A 12 -1.91 -8.99 4.72
CA LEU A 12 -0.51 -8.61 4.56
C LEU A 12 0.30 -8.80 5.84
N PHE A 13 -0.32 -8.59 7.00
CA PHE A 13 0.33 -8.64 8.31
C PHE A 13 0.04 -9.92 9.10
N ALA A 14 -0.55 -10.93 8.45
CA ALA A 14 -1.05 -12.13 9.12
C ALA A 14 0.05 -12.93 9.85
N ASP A 15 1.30 -12.82 9.40
CA ASP A 15 2.40 -13.60 9.96
C ASP A 15 3.14 -12.89 11.10
N LEU A 16 2.71 -11.68 11.45
CA LEU A 16 3.36 -10.88 12.47
C LEU A 16 2.69 -11.07 13.84
N SER A 17 3.51 -11.08 14.88
CA SER A 17 3.04 -11.18 16.27
C SER A 17 2.42 -9.86 16.72
N PRO A 18 1.62 -9.85 17.80
CA PRO A 18 1.09 -8.62 18.37
C PRO A 18 2.16 -7.58 18.67
N SER A 19 3.33 -7.99 19.21
CA SER A 19 4.40 -7.05 19.51
C SER A 19 5.05 -6.49 18.25
N GLN A 20 5.15 -7.27 17.19
CA GLN A 20 5.66 -6.80 15.89
C GLN A 20 4.69 -5.80 15.24
N LEU A 21 3.38 -6.05 15.35
CA LEU A 21 2.35 -5.12 14.87
C LEU A 21 2.39 -3.79 15.62
N GLU A 22 2.56 -3.85 16.95
CA GLU A 22 2.70 -2.65 17.78
C GLU A 22 3.92 -1.85 17.36
N ALA A 23 5.05 -2.51 17.10
CA ALA A 23 6.27 -1.84 16.68
C ALA A 23 6.07 -1.11 15.34
N ILE A 24 5.39 -1.73 14.40
CA ILE A 24 5.09 -1.11 13.11
C ILE A 24 4.15 0.08 13.29
N ALA A 25 3.09 -0.08 14.07
CA ALA A 25 2.10 0.96 14.31
C ALA A 25 2.72 2.20 14.97
N HIS A 26 3.65 2.00 15.91
CA HIS A 26 4.30 3.11 16.61
C HIS A 26 5.43 3.76 15.82
N SER A 27 5.99 3.07 14.84
CA SER A 27 7.15 3.56 14.08
C SER A 27 6.77 4.32 12.82
N HIS A 28 5.52 4.30 12.41
CA HIS A 28 5.07 4.86 11.13
C HIS A 28 3.85 5.75 11.30
N ASP A 29 3.72 6.70 10.39
CA ASP A 29 2.63 7.66 10.42
C ASP A 29 1.35 7.09 9.81
N GLU A 30 0.24 7.67 10.22
CA GLU A 30 -1.07 7.41 9.68
C GLU A 30 -1.56 8.71 9.04
N ASP A 31 -1.91 8.64 7.75
CA ASP A 31 -2.43 9.80 7.01
C ASP A 31 -3.87 9.58 6.59
N VAL A 32 -4.63 10.68 6.55
CA VAL A 32 -6.02 10.70 6.13
C VAL A 32 -6.15 11.60 4.90
N PHE A 33 -6.85 11.09 3.88
CA PHE A 33 -7.07 11.81 2.64
C PHE A 33 -8.56 12.01 2.40
N ALA A 34 -8.93 13.21 1.94
CA ALA A 34 -10.31 13.53 1.62
C ALA A 34 -10.70 12.90 0.26
N PRO A 35 -12.00 12.62 0.05
CA PRO A 35 -12.46 12.17 -1.27
C PRO A 35 -12.01 13.12 -2.38
N GLY A 36 -11.46 12.56 -3.46
CA GLY A 36 -10.94 13.31 -4.58
C GLY A 36 -9.47 13.73 -4.46
N GLU A 37 -8.87 13.56 -3.30
CA GLU A 37 -7.46 13.93 -3.09
C GLU A 37 -6.53 12.93 -3.79
N ARG A 38 -5.53 13.46 -4.51
CA ARG A 38 -4.52 12.61 -5.14
C ARG A 38 -3.43 12.28 -4.14
N VAL A 39 -3.29 11.00 -3.85
CA VAL A 39 -2.27 10.50 -2.92
C VAL A 39 -0.96 10.27 -3.65
N LEU A 40 -1.01 9.67 -4.83
CA LEU A 40 0.14 9.51 -5.73
C LEU A 40 -0.17 10.17 -7.06
N ARG A 41 0.88 10.79 -7.64
CA ARG A 41 0.80 11.42 -8.96
C ARG A 41 1.76 10.74 -9.91
N ARG A 42 1.25 10.34 -11.06
CA ARG A 42 2.06 9.75 -12.14
C ARG A 42 3.21 10.69 -12.50
N GLY A 43 4.43 10.13 -12.59
CA GLY A 43 5.62 10.87 -13.01
C GLY A 43 6.26 11.74 -11.94
N LEU A 44 5.64 11.96 -10.80
CA LEU A 44 6.23 12.71 -9.69
C LEU A 44 6.87 11.72 -8.72
N SER A 45 8.06 12.09 -8.21
CA SER A 45 8.74 11.21 -7.27
C SER A 45 7.86 10.94 -6.06
N GLY A 46 7.57 9.66 -5.83
CA GLY A 46 6.97 9.18 -4.61
C GLY A 46 8.09 8.78 -3.68
N GLY A 47 7.85 7.99 -2.73
CA GLY A 47 8.86 7.50 -1.82
C GLY A 47 8.23 6.83 -0.65
N ASN A 48 6.90 6.75 -0.67
CA ASN A 48 6.14 6.13 0.41
C ASN A 48 5.38 4.92 -0.10
N PHE A 49 5.28 3.96 0.78
CA PHE A 49 4.43 2.80 0.65
C PHE A 49 3.20 3.03 1.53
N TYR A 50 2.02 2.73 1.00
CA TYR A 50 0.76 2.98 1.68
C TYR A 50 -0.01 1.69 1.88
N VAL A 51 -0.54 1.48 3.09
CA VAL A 51 -1.46 0.37 3.39
C VAL A 51 -2.81 0.97 3.75
N ILE A 52 -3.86 0.57 3.06
CA ILE A 52 -5.20 1.09 3.29
C ILE A 52 -5.78 0.46 4.57
N LEU A 53 -6.00 1.27 5.58
CA LEU A 53 -6.64 0.87 6.83
C LEU A 53 -8.15 1.04 6.76
N GLU A 54 -8.62 2.03 5.99
CA GLU A 54 -10.03 2.35 5.87
C GLU A 54 -10.28 3.14 4.58
N GLY A 55 -11.40 2.86 3.92
CA GLY A 55 -11.78 3.57 2.71
C GLY A 55 -11.36 2.88 1.42
N GLU A 56 -11.53 3.61 0.31
CA GLU A 56 -11.24 3.09 -1.04
C GLU A 56 -10.48 4.13 -1.85
N ALA A 57 -9.60 3.64 -2.72
CA ALA A 57 -8.82 4.47 -3.62
C ALA A 57 -8.93 3.94 -5.05
N GLY A 58 -8.85 4.83 -6.03
CA GLY A 58 -8.85 4.48 -7.44
C GLY A 58 -7.46 4.64 -8.04
N VAL A 59 -7.02 3.66 -8.79
CA VAL A 59 -5.81 3.75 -9.61
C VAL A 59 -6.21 4.29 -10.97
N GLU A 60 -5.68 5.46 -11.34
CA GLU A 60 -6.05 6.15 -12.58
C GLU A 60 -4.86 6.29 -13.53
N ILE A 61 -5.13 6.05 -14.80
CA ILE A 61 -4.19 6.31 -15.87
C ILE A 61 -4.93 7.16 -16.91
N ASP A 62 -4.36 8.32 -17.25
CA ASP A 62 -4.97 9.27 -18.18
C ASP A 62 -6.39 9.69 -17.77
N GLY A 63 -6.59 9.87 -16.47
CA GLY A 63 -7.88 10.31 -15.91
C GLY A 63 -8.94 9.22 -15.80
N GLU A 64 -8.63 8.00 -16.18
CA GLU A 64 -9.57 6.88 -16.18
C GLU A 64 -9.21 5.88 -15.08
N GLU A 65 -10.20 5.54 -14.25
CA GLU A 65 -9.99 4.55 -13.19
C GLU A 65 -9.84 3.16 -13.82
N ARG A 66 -8.69 2.53 -13.56
CA ARG A 66 -8.35 1.20 -14.06
C ARG A 66 -8.55 0.11 -13.04
N HIS A 67 -8.48 0.46 -11.76
CA HIS A 67 -8.57 -0.50 -10.67
C HIS A 67 -9.00 0.21 -9.38
N ARG A 68 -9.75 -0.50 -8.55
CA ARG A 68 -10.19 -0.01 -7.24
C ARG A 68 -9.44 -0.75 -6.14
N LEU A 69 -8.82 0.01 -5.23
CA LEU A 69 -8.13 -0.52 -4.07
C LEU A 69 -9.01 -0.36 -2.85
N VAL A 70 -9.06 -1.39 -2.01
CA VAL A 70 -9.91 -1.41 -0.82
C VAL A 70 -9.08 -1.69 0.43
N ARG A 71 -9.72 -1.65 1.60
CA ARG A 71 -9.09 -1.93 2.89
C ARG A 71 -8.25 -3.20 2.83
N GLY A 72 -7.04 -3.12 3.35
CA GLY A 72 -6.09 -4.24 3.37
C GLY A 72 -5.16 -4.29 2.17
N GLU A 73 -5.47 -3.58 1.12
CA GLU A 73 -4.59 -3.49 -0.05
C GLU A 73 -3.56 -2.38 0.15
N PHE A 74 -2.51 -2.43 -0.65
CA PHE A 74 -1.42 -1.47 -0.57
C PHE A 74 -1.12 -0.88 -1.94
N PHE A 75 -0.44 0.25 -1.94
CA PHE A 75 0.02 0.90 -3.18
C PHE A 75 1.29 1.72 -2.91
N GLY A 76 1.93 2.17 -3.98
CA GLY A 76 3.18 2.91 -3.89
C GLY A 76 4.42 2.02 -3.76
N GLU A 77 4.24 0.70 -3.76
CA GLU A 77 5.33 -0.27 -3.59
C GLU A 77 6.32 -0.25 -4.74
N ILE A 78 5.86 -0.03 -5.97
CA ILE A 78 6.75 -0.04 -7.13
C ILE A 78 7.78 1.08 -7.00
N SER A 79 7.33 2.31 -6.75
CA SER A 79 8.23 3.45 -6.56
C SER A 79 9.11 3.28 -5.33
N ALA A 80 8.55 2.77 -4.24
CA ALA A 80 9.30 2.56 -3.01
C ALA A 80 10.43 1.54 -3.20
N LEU A 81 10.20 0.51 -4.00
CA LEU A 81 11.19 -0.55 -4.22
C LEU A 81 12.17 -0.24 -5.34
N THR A 82 11.75 0.43 -6.40
CA THR A 82 12.57 0.67 -7.58
C THR A 82 13.23 2.05 -7.58
N GLY A 83 12.71 3.00 -6.83
CA GLY A 83 13.17 4.39 -6.87
C GLY A 83 12.65 5.17 -8.07
N GLU A 84 11.86 4.55 -8.94
CA GLU A 84 11.31 5.21 -10.12
C GLU A 84 9.99 5.91 -9.78
N PRO A 85 9.59 6.96 -10.56
CA PRO A 85 8.32 7.63 -10.34
C PRO A 85 7.12 6.68 -10.52
N PRO A 86 5.98 6.96 -9.87
CA PRO A 86 4.76 6.18 -10.08
C PRO A 86 4.30 6.20 -11.53
N THR A 87 3.72 5.10 -11.98
CA THR A 87 3.21 4.94 -13.34
C THR A 87 1.73 5.26 -13.47
N ALA A 88 1.07 5.54 -12.36
CA ALA A 88 -0.35 5.87 -12.29
C ALA A 88 -0.61 6.86 -11.17
N ASP A 89 -1.76 7.52 -11.23
CA ASP A 89 -2.27 8.30 -10.11
C ASP A 89 -3.04 7.38 -9.16
N VAL A 90 -3.02 7.70 -7.88
CA VAL A 90 -3.92 7.08 -6.90
C VAL A 90 -4.73 8.18 -6.25
N VAL A 91 -6.04 8.07 -6.32
CA VAL A 91 -7.00 9.09 -5.86
C VAL A 91 -7.90 8.48 -4.79
N ALA A 92 -8.11 9.19 -3.69
CA ALA A 92 -9.07 8.76 -2.68
C ALA A 92 -10.49 8.85 -3.27
N VAL A 93 -11.22 7.76 -3.24
CA VAL A 93 -12.62 7.73 -3.70
C VAL A 93 -13.55 8.10 -2.54
N THR A 94 -13.30 7.54 -1.39
CA THR A 94 -13.94 7.91 -0.13
C THR A 94 -12.89 8.57 0.76
N MET A 95 -13.27 8.95 1.97
CA MET A 95 -12.25 9.29 2.97
C MET A 95 -11.34 8.07 3.12
N LEU A 96 -10.04 8.29 3.02
CA LEU A 96 -9.05 7.23 2.96
C LEU A 96 -8.06 7.39 4.10
N ARG A 97 -7.90 6.34 4.87
CA ARG A 97 -6.93 6.31 5.97
C ARG A 97 -5.88 5.26 5.67
N CYS A 98 -4.61 5.66 5.68
CA CYS A 98 -3.50 4.79 5.34
C CYS A 98 -2.40 4.81 6.39
N LEU A 99 -1.76 3.67 6.59
CA LEU A 99 -0.46 3.63 7.23
C LEU A 99 0.56 3.99 6.15
N VAL A 100 1.48 4.89 6.46
CA VAL A 100 2.48 5.38 5.51
C VAL A 100 3.86 4.94 5.96
N ILE A 101 4.55 4.20 5.10
CA ILE A 101 5.90 3.69 5.38
C ILE A 101 6.85 4.23 4.31
N PRO A 102 7.84 5.07 4.69
CA PRO A 102 8.84 5.55 3.73
C PRO A 102 9.64 4.39 3.11
N ALA A 103 10.12 4.59 1.88
CA ALA A 103 10.82 3.55 1.11
C ALA A 103 11.95 2.87 1.89
N ALA A 104 12.81 3.65 2.56
CA ALA A 104 13.92 3.10 3.33
C ALA A 104 13.44 2.22 4.48
N GLN A 105 12.32 2.59 5.10
CA GLN A 105 11.74 1.83 6.19
C GLN A 105 11.05 0.57 5.68
N LEU A 106 10.45 0.63 4.49
CA LEU A 106 9.86 -0.56 3.86
C LEU A 106 10.95 -1.60 3.58
N GLU A 107 12.07 -1.18 2.99
CA GLU A 107 13.19 -2.08 2.71
C GLU A 107 13.67 -2.76 3.99
N LYS A 108 13.86 -1.97 5.04
CA LYS A 108 14.29 -2.50 6.34
C LYS A 108 13.29 -3.52 6.88
N LEU A 109 12.00 -3.20 6.82
CA LEU A 109 10.94 -4.10 7.29
C LEU A 109 10.93 -5.42 6.51
N LEU A 110 11.06 -5.36 5.19
CA LEU A 110 11.09 -6.55 4.34
C LEU A 110 12.29 -7.45 4.68
N LEU A 111 13.46 -6.85 4.87
CA LEU A 111 14.66 -7.62 5.18
C LEU A 111 14.63 -8.21 6.59
N GLU A 112 14.02 -7.52 7.53
CA GLU A 112 13.89 -7.99 8.92
C GLU A 112 12.77 -9.02 9.10
N ARG A 113 11.76 -9.01 8.21
CA ARG A 113 10.57 -9.88 8.31
C ARG A 113 10.35 -10.62 6.99
N PRO A 114 11.12 -11.69 6.73
CA PRO A 114 11.01 -12.42 5.45
C PRO A 114 9.61 -12.94 5.14
N GLN A 115 8.84 -13.31 6.16
CA GLN A 115 7.46 -13.79 5.95
C GLN A 115 6.56 -12.68 5.46
N PHE A 116 6.74 -11.46 5.96
CA PHE A 116 6.04 -10.28 5.47
C PHE A 116 6.41 -10.02 4.01
N MET A 117 7.70 -10.07 3.70
CA MET A 117 8.19 -9.88 2.34
C MET A 117 7.60 -10.92 1.38
N LEU A 118 7.57 -12.19 1.78
CA LEU A 118 7.02 -13.26 0.95
C LEU A 118 5.53 -13.05 0.70
N ARG A 119 4.79 -12.65 1.73
CA ARG A 119 3.35 -12.40 1.59
C ARG A 119 3.09 -11.23 0.65
N MET A 120 3.85 -10.16 0.77
CA MET A 120 3.77 -9.02 -0.13
C MET A 120 4.10 -9.42 -1.57
N LEU A 121 5.15 -10.22 -1.75
CA LEU A 121 5.55 -10.71 -3.07
C LEU A 121 4.42 -11.55 -3.70
N ARG A 122 3.77 -12.39 -2.92
CA ARG A 122 2.64 -13.19 -3.42
C ARG A 122 1.48 -12.31 -3.86
N MET A 123 1.20 -11.25 -3.11
CA MET A 123 0.14 -10.30 -3.47
C MET A 123 0.48 -9.57 -4.76
N GLU A 124 1.74 -9.15 -4.94
CA GLU A 124 2.22 -8.54 -6.17
C GLU A 124 2.13 -9.51 -7.36
N ALA A 125 2.51 -10.76 -7.15
CA ALA A 125 2.44 -11.79 -8.18
C ALA A 125 0.99 -11.98 -8.66
N ARG A 126 0.03 -11.98 -7.74
CA ARG A 126 -1.40 -12.09 -8.09
C ARG A 126 -1.88 -10.88 -8.88
N ARG A 127 -1.42 -9.67 -8.51
CA ARG A 127 -1.74 -8.44 -9.26
C ARG A 127 -1.20 -8.53 -10.69
N LEU A 128 0.04 -8.98 -10.84
CA LEU A 128 0.67 -9.14 -12.13
C LEU A 128 -0.07 -10.19 -12.97
N GLN A 129 -0.43 -11.32 -12.36
CA GLN A 129 -1.19 -12.38 -13.01
C GLN A 129 -2.54 -11.85 -13.52
N GLY A 130 -3.26 -11.11 -12.69
CA GLY A 130 -4.53 -10.49 -13.09
C GLY A 130 -4.37 -9.54 -14.27
N THR A 131 -3.26 -8.80 -14.32
CA THR A 131 -2.96 -7.92 -15.44
C THR A 131 -2.68 -8.72 -16.72
N LEU A 132 -1.97 -9.82 -16.62
CA LEU A 132 -1.66 -10.69 -17.75
C LEU A 132 -2.91 -11.42 -18.26
N ASP A 133 -3.74 -11.92 -17.36
CA ASP A 133 -4.99 -12.60 -17.70
C ASP A 133 -5.97 -11.68 -18.40
N TRP A 134 -5.83 -10.38 -18.18
CA TRP A 134 -6.68 -9.34 -18.74
C TRP A 134 -6.32 -8.99 -20.18
N ARG A 135 -5.18 -9.44 -20.68
CA ARG A 135 -4.77 -9.18 -22.05
C ARG A 135 -5.58 -10.03 -23.02
N PRO A 136 -6.13 -9.40 -24.05
CA PRO A 136 -6.82 -10.15 -25.09
C PRO A 136 -5.86 -11.06 -25.86
#